data_88c47e1620caa453e95708ec3e28c518
#
_entry.id   88c47e1620caa453e95708ec3e28c518
#
_cell.length_a   1.000
_cell.length_b   1.000
_cell.length_c   1.000
_cell.angle_alpha   90.00
_cell.angle_beta   90.00
_cell.angle_gamma   90.00
#
_symmetry.space_group_name_H-M   'P 1'
#
loop_
_entity.id
_entity.type
_entity.pdbx_description
1 polymer ?
#
loop_
_entity_poly.entity_id
_entity_poly.type
_entity_poly.pdbx_seq_one_letter_code
_entity_poly.pdbx_strand_id
1 'polypeptide(L)'
;MRRLRQQLEEIESMSLAPYGLRSAASRGRQYPEAESATRTAFTRDRDRIIHSTAFRRLMYKTQVFVFYEGDHYRTRLTHTLEVAQLGRSLARGLGGNEDLAEAICLAHDLGHAPFGHAGEHSLNALMADYGGFNHNTQSYRIVTELERRYPDFPGLNLTYETREGMLKHETDYDVSEAAAYEPEKRASLEAQIANLADEIAYDAHDLDDGLRAGLFTCLLYTSPSPRDRTRSRMPSSA
;
A
#
# COMPACT_ATOMS: atom_id res chain seq x y z
N MET A 1 -9.30 -5.75 30.32
CA MET A 1 -7.94 -5.43 30.80
C MET A 1 -7.22 -4.65 29.71
N ARG A 2 -6.62 -3.48 30.02
CA ARG A 2 -5.93 -2.64 29.02
C ARG A 2 -4.54 -3.24 28.76
N ARG A 3 -4.23 -3.64 27.54
CA ARG A 3 -2.89 -4.10 27.17
C ARG A 3 -1.94 -2.92 27.10
N LEU A 4 -0.79 -3.02 27.72
CA LEU A 4 0.31 -2.07 27.58
C LEU A 4 1.12 -2.38 26.31
N ARG A 5 1.83 -1.38 25.79
CA ARG A 5 2.71 -1.54 24.62
C ARG A 5 3.63 -2.76 24.76
N GLN A 6 4.29 -2.90 25.89
CA GLN A 6 5.20 -4.03 26.15
C GLN A 6 4.53 -5.39 25.99
N GLN A 7 3.27 -5.54 26.45
CA GLN A 7 2.52 -6.79 26.27
C GLN A 7 2.19 -7.07 24.79
N LEU A 8 1.98 -6.02 23.97
CA LEU A 8 1.77 -6.17 22.52
C LEU A 8 3.07 -6.60 21.85
N GLU A 9 4.20 -6.00 22.21
CA GLU A 9 5.53 -6.36 21.72
C GLU A 9 5.95 -7.79 22.12
N GLU A 10 5.57 -8.25 23.32
CA GLU A 10 5.73 -9.65 23.75
C GLU A 10 4.90 -10.61 22.87
N ILE A 11 3.65 -10.25 22.56
CA ILE A 11 2.80 -11.02 21.66
C ILE A 11 3.41 -11.10 20.26
N GLU A 12 3.89 -9.97 19.70
CA GLU A 12 4.63 -9.96 18.45
C GLU A 12 5.83 -10.92 18.48
N SER A 13 6.61 -10.87 19.57
CA SER A 13 7.78 -11.72 19.76
C SER A 13 7.46 -13.22 19.71
N MET A 14 6.30 -13.63 20.20
CA MET A 14 5.86 -15.03 20.25
C MET A 14 5.14 -15.48 18.98
N SER A 15 4.44 -14.56 18.28
CA SER A 15 3.55 -14.91 17.18
C SER A 15 4.18 -14.70 15.80
N LEU A 16 5.12 -13.78 15.66
CA LEU A 16 5.74 -13.49 14.37
C LEU A 16 6.82 -14.53 14.02
N ALA A 17 6.90 -14.85 12.73
CA ALA A 17 7.98 -15.68 12.19
C ALA A 17 9.36 -15.02 12.44
N PRO A 18 10.46 -15.78 12.41
CA PRO A 18 11.81 -15.23 12.65
C PRO A 18 12.19 -14.07 11.71
N TYR A 19 11.63 -14.05 10.52
CA TYR A 19 11.86 -13.03 9.49
C TYR A 19 10.87 -11.86 9.53
N GLY A 20 9.77 -11.95 10.30
CA GLY A 20 8.82 -10.87 10.50
C GLY A 20 9.40 -9.75 11.36
N LEU A 21 9.19 -8.50 10.96
CA LEU A 21 9.71 -7.34 11.67
C LEU A 21 8.93 -7.08 12.97
N ARG A 22 9.66 -6.89 14.05
CA ARG A 22 9.11 -6.63 15.39
C ARG A 22 9.16 -5.16 15.72
N SER A 23 8.07 -4.61 16.23
CA SER A 23 7.99 -3.20 16.63
C SER A 23 9.04 -2.81 17.66
N ALA A 24 9.37 -3.71 18.60
CA ALA A 24 10.40 -3.48 19.61
C ALA A 24 11.82 -3.42 19.02
N ALA A 25 12.04 -3.96 17.83
CA ALA A 25 13.32 -3.96 17.12
C ALA A 25 13.39 -2.90 16.02
N SER A 26 12.43 -1.98 15.95
CA SER A 26 12.42 -0.91 14.97
C SER A 26 13.68 -0.04 15.08
N ARG A 27 14.21 0.37 13.93
CA ARG A 27 15.32 1.35 13.82
C ARG A 27 14.88 2.77 14.23
N GLY A 28 13.60 2.93 14.58
CA GLY A 28 13.06 4.14 15.17
C GLY A 28 12.64 5.20 14.16
N ARG A 29 12.49 6.41 14.68
CA ARG A 29 11.97 7.59 13.98
C ARG A 29 13.07 8.60 13.70
N GLN A 30 12.84 9.45 12.71
CA GLN A 30 13.80 10.50 12.37
C GLN A 30 13.94 11.54 13.49
N TYR A 31 12.81 11.90 14.08
CA TYR A 31 12.76 12.88 15.18
C TYR A 31 12.44 12.14 16.48
N PRO A 32 13.24 12.36 17.56
CA PRO A 32 12.96 11.75 18.87
C PRO A 32 11.61 12.19 19.42
N GLU A 33 10.84 11.24 19.94
CA GLU A 33 9.58 11.51 20.61
C GLU A 33 9.27 10.46 21.68
N ALA A 34 8.41 10.80 22.64
CA ALA A 34 7.97 9.87 23.66
C ALA A 34 7.18 8.71 23.05
N GLU A 35 7.47 7.51 23.50
CA GLU A 35 6.76 6.32 23.08
C GLU A 35 5.34 6.26 23.67
N SER A 36 4.43 5.61 22.94
CA SER A 36 3.07 5.40 23.44
C SER A 36 3.07 4.34 24.55
N ALA A 37 2.26 4.57 25.59
CA ALA A 37 2.07 3.57 26.64
C ALA A 37 1.24 2.36 26.18
N THR A 38 0.51 2.45 25.05
CA THR A 38 -0.50 1.45 24.66
C THR A 38 -0.45 1.02 23.21
N ARG A 39 0.38 1.65 22.38
CA ARG A 39 0.51 1.36 20.92
C ARG A 39 1.95 1.03 20.59
N THR A 40 2.16 0.01 19.76
CA THR A 40 3.47 -0.30 19.20
C THR A 40 3.92 0.80 18.22
N ALA A 41 5.17 0.74 17.77
CA ALA A 41 5.71 1.72 16.83
C ALA A 41 4.93 1.71 15.50
N PHE A 42 4.65 0.53 14.96
CA PHE A 42 3.97 0.36 13.68
C PHE A 42 2.46 0.68 13.76
N THR A 43 1.79 0.32 14.86
CA THR A 43 0.41 0.78 15.12
C THR A 43 0.31 2.31 15.10
N ARG A 44 1.31 3.02 15.67
CA ARG A 44 1.34 4.49 15.63
C ARG A 44 1.52 5.04 14.23
N ASP A 45 2.31 4.37 13.39
CA ASP A 45 2.51 4.79 12.00
C ASP A 45 1.21 4.67 11.22
N ARG A 46 0.54 3.52 11.29
CA ARG A 46 -0.79 3.32 10.71
C ARG A 46 -1.77 4.42 11.11
N ASP A 47 -1.89 4.68 12.42
CA ASP A 47 -2.79 5.70 12.93
C ASP A 47 -2.45 7.10 12.37
N ARG A 48 -1.17 7.45 12.26
CA ARG A 48 -0.71 8.73 11.69
C ARG A 48 -1.07 8.88 10.23
N ILE A 49 -0.91 7.81 9.46
CA ILE A 49 -1.25 7.80 8.03
C ILE A 49 -2.75 8.00 7.84
N ILE A 50 -3.59 7.21 8.51
CA ILE A 50 -5.06 7.30 8.41
C ILE A 50 -5.57 8.71 8.77
N HIS A 51 -4.95 9.34 9.76
CA HIS A 51 -5.35 10.68 10.21
C HIS A 51 -4.69 11.82 9.42
N SER A 52 -3.87 11.55 8.40
CA SER A 52 -3.25 12.58 7.57
C SER A 52 -4.25 13.27 6.64
N THR A 53 -3.89 14.45 6.16
CA THR A 53 -4.69 15.17 5.16
C THR A 53 -4.60 14.47 3.80
N ALA A 54 -3.40 13.99 3.45
CA ALA A 54 -3.16 13.27 2.21
C ALA A 54 -4.04 12.02 2.08
N PHE A 55 -4.17 11.22 3.15
CA PHE A 55 -5.01 10.04 3.17
C PHE A 55 -6.49 10.38 2.86
N ARG A 56 -7.04 11.42 3.49
CA ARG A 56 -8.42 11.84 3.19
C ARG A 56 -8.61 12.31 1.75
N ARG A 57 -7.57 12.91 1.14
CA ARG A 57 -7.61 13.39 -0.24
C ARG A 57 -7.65 12.27 -1.28
N LEU A 58 -7.27 11.04 -0.92
CA LEU A 58 -7.40 9.87 -1.79
C LEU A 58 -8.86 9.63 -2.22
N MET A 59 -9.84 10.06 -1.43
CA MET A 59 -11.26 9.98 -1.78
C MET A 59 -11.60 10.74 -3.07
N TYR A 60 -10.84 11.76 -3.42
CA TYR A 60 -11.07 12.61 -4.59
C TYR A 60 -10.14 12.32 -5.76
N LYS A 61 -9.37 11.23 -5.68
CA LYS A 61 -8.50 10.76 -6.76
C LYS A 61 -9.10 9.50 -7.36
N THR A 62 -9.21 9.46 -8.68
CA THR A 62 -9.68 8.27 -9.41
C THR A 62 -8.65 7.15 -9.30
N GLN A 63 -9.10 5.90 -9.21
CA GLN A 63 -8.23 4.74 -9.38
C GLN A 63 -7.95 4.55 -10.87
N VAL A 64 -8.91 4.09 -11.64
CA VAL A 64 -8.83 3.96 -13.09
C VAL A 64 -10.00 4.69 -13.75
N PHE A 65 -11.22 4.41 -13.33
CA PHE A 65 -12.42 5.03 -13.85
C PHE A 65 -12.79 6.31 -13.11
N VAL A 66 -13.32 7.28 -13.84
CA VAL A 66 -13.70 8.56 -13.24
C VAL A 66 -14.96 8.38 -12.40
N PHE A 67 -14.85 8.53 -11.08
CA PHE A 67 -15.88 8.15 -10.12
C PHE A 67 -17.20 8.96 -10.21
N TYR A 68 -17.21 10.14 -10.81
CA TYR A 68 -18.43 10.92 -11.00
C TYR A 68 -19.33 10.39 -12.12
N GLU A 69 -18.84 9.48 -12.95
CA GLU A 69 -19.65 8.77 -13.96
C GLU A 69 -20.46 7.62 -13.36
N GLY A 70 -20.12 7.20 -12.14
CA GLY A 70 -20.83 6.19 -11.37
C GLY A 70 -20.28 6.12 -9.95
N ASP A 71 -21.15 6.23 -8.95
CA ASP A 71 -20.78 6.28 -7.52
C ASP A 71 -20.22 4.96 -6.98
N HIS A 72 -20.26 3.90 -7.79
CA HIS A 72 -19.73 2.58 -7.47
C HIS A 72 -18.29 2.38 -7.92
N TYR A 73 -17.74 3.25 -8.80
CA TYR A 73 -16.34 3.15 -9.20
C TYR A 73 -15.40 3.46 -8.05
N ARG A 74 -14.28 2.72 -8.01
CA ARG A 74 -13.29 2.87 -6.95
C ARG A 74 -12.57 4.20 -7.03
N THR A 75 -12.46 4.84 -5.88
CA THR A 75 -11.50 5.92 -5.64
C THR A 75 -10.18 5.32 -5.13
N ARG A 76 -9.09 6.09 -5.15
CA ARG A 76 -7.84 5.63 -4.53
C ARG A 76 -7.97 5.32 -3.05
N LEU A 77 -8.89 5.97 -2.34
CA LEU A 77 -9.16 5.65 -0.94
C LEU A 77 -9.71 4.24 -0.76
N THR A 78 -10.73 3.87 -1.55
CA THR A 78 -11.32 2.53 -1.44
C THR A 78 -10.35 1.44 -1.89
N HIS A 79 -9.60 1.66 -2.98
CA HIS A 79 -8.51 0.79 -3.38
C HIS A 79 -7.48 0.60 -2.25
N THR A 80 -6.94 1.69 -1.69
CA THR A 80 -5.94 1.63 -0.61
C THR A 80 -6.44 0.85 0.61
N LEU A 81 -7.74 0.96 0.96
CA LEU A 81 -8.33 0.19 2.07
C LEU A 81 -8.41 -1.30 1.75
N GLU A 82 -8.75 -1.67 0.51
CA GLU A 82 -8.81 -3.06 0.07
C GLU A 82 -7.39 -3.66 0.00
N VAL A 83 -6.39 -2.92 -0.51
CA VAL A 83 -4.96 -3.30 -0.45
C VAL A 83 -4.50 -3.55 0.98
N ALA A 84 -4.84 -2.66 1.91
CA ALA A 84 -4.47 -2.80 3.32
C ALA A 84 -5.12 -4.04 3.96
N GLN A 85 -6.35 -4.36 3.62
CA GLN A 85 -7.04 -5.57 4.09
C GLN A 85 -6.35 -6.84 3.56
N LEU A 86 -5.99 -6.87 2.27
CA LEU A 86 -5.26 -7.99 1.67
C LEU A 86 -3.86 -8.13 2.29
N GLY A 87 -3.11 -7.03 2.41
CA GLY A 87 -1.78 -7.00 3.01
C GLY A 87 -1.76 -7.55 4.43
N ARG A 88 -2.74 -7.18 5.26
CA ARG A 88 -2.90 -7.76 6.60
C ARG A 88 -3.16 -9.26 6.56
N SER A 89 -4.03 -9.71 5.66
CA SER A 89 -4.37 -11.13 5.54
C SER A 89 -3.15 -11.96 5.12
N LEU A 90 -2.36 -11.46 4.17
CA LEU A 90 -1.12 -12.08 3.72
C LEU A 90 -0.06 -12.07 4.84
N ALA A 91 0.13 -10.93 5.52
CA ALA A 91 1.08 -10.82 6.63
C ALA A 91 0.76 -11.81 7.74
N ARG A 92 -0.51 -11.92 8.15
CA ARG A 92 -0.98 -12.91 9.12
C ARG A 92 -0.67 -14.34 8.68
N GLY A 93 -0.97 -14.68 7.41
CA GLY A 93 -0.74 -16.02 6.86
C GLY A 93 0.74 -16.40 6.79
N LEU A 94 1.61 -15.43 6.59
CA LEU A 94 3.06 -15.61 6.46
C LEU A 94 3.83 -15.39 7.78
N GLY A 95 3.15 -14.99 8.86
CA GLY A 95 3.80 -14.67 10.13
C GLY A 95 4.58 -13.36 10.11
N GLY A 96 4.27 -12.45 9.19
CA GLY A 96 4.78 -11.07 9.16
C GLY A 96 4.00 -10.14 10.10
N ASN A 97 4.49 -8.92 10.28
CA ASN A 97 3.85 -7.91 11.11
C ASN A 97 2.68 -7.25 10.38
N GLU A 98 1.45 -7.54 10.84
CA GLU A 98 0.23 -7.02 10.24
C GLU A 98 0.15 -5.49 10.27
N ASP A 99 0.55 -4.86 11.39
CA ASP A 99 0.47 -3.40 11.54
C ASP A 99 1.47 -2.68 10.62
N LEU A 100 2.65 -3.26 10.40
CA LEU A 100 3.63 -2.71 9.46
C LEU A 100 3.17 -2.87 8.01
N ALA A 101 2.71 -4.06 7.62
CA ALA A 101 2.17 -4.30 6.28
C ALA A 101 0.99 -3.35 5.99
N GLU A 102 0.05 -3.20 6.93
CA GLU A 102 -1.07 -2.26 6.83
C GLU A 102 -0.59 -0.82 6.67
N ALA A 103 0.39 -0.38 7.47
CA ALA A 103 0.91 0.98 7.40
C ALA A 103 1.55 1.28 6.03
N ILE A 104 2.33 0.35 5.47
CA ILE A 104 2.92 0.49 4.13
C ILE A 104 1.82 0.54 3.07
N CYS A 105 0.87 -0.40 3.10
CA CYS A 105 -0.27 -0.42 2.17
C CYS A 105 -1.09 0.88 2.22
N LEU A 106 -1.35 1.44 3.40
CA LEU A 106 -2.11 2.69 3.54
C LEU A 106 -1.34 3.92 3.04
N ALA A 107 -0.03 3.84 2.96
CA ALA A 107 0.83 4.97 2.64
C ALA A 107 1.29 5.01 1.17
N HIS A 108 1.25 3.88 0.44
CA HIS A 108 1.88 3.76 -0.88
C HIS A 108 1.38 4.83 -1.87
N ASP A 109 0.09 5.10 -1.91
CA ASP A 109 -0.60 5.95 -2.89
C ASP A 109 -0.80 7.42 -2.46
N LEU A 110 -0.32 7.85 -1.30
CA LEU A 110 -0.59 9.19 -0.75
C LEU A 110 -0.22 10.33 -1.71
N GLY A 111 0.88 10.16 -2.45
CA GLY A 111 1.43 11.13 -3.40
C GLY A 111 0.89 11.03 -4.81
N HIS A 112 0.01 10.11 -5.12
CA HIS A 112 -0.46 9.89 -6.49
C HIS A 112 -1.11 11.12 -7.10
N ALA A 113 -0.87 11.36 -8.40
CA ALA A 113 -1.47 12.45 -9.15
C ALA A 113 -2.99 12.21 -9.36
N PRO A 114 -3.81 13.26 -9.61
CA PRO A 114 -5.15 13.10 -10.15
C PRO A 114 -5.11 12.39 -11.51
N PHE A 115 -6.15 11.63 -11.84
CA PHE A 115 -6.31 10.90 -13.10
C PHE A 115 -5.29 9.75 -13.31
N GLY A 116 -4.84 9.13 -12.22
CA GLY A 116 -3.99 7.94 -12.27
C GLY A 116 -2.65 8.17 -12.98
N HIS A 117 -2.12 7.14 -13.62
CA HIS A 117 -0.86 7.19 -14.33
C HIS A 117 -0.88 8.16 -15.54
N ALA A 118 -2.04 8.37 -16.20
CA ALA A 118 -2.15 9.37 -17.27
C ALA A 118 -1.87 10.80 -16.74
N GLY A 119 -2.40 11.12 -15.56
CA GLY A 119 -2.11 12.38 -14.88
C GLY A 119 -0.66 12.48 -14.43
N GLU A 120 -0.09 11.41 -13.92
CA GLU A 120 1.32 11.33 -13.53
C GLU A 120 2.26 11.56 -14.72
N HIS A 121 2.05 10.86 -15.84
CA HIS A 121 2.83 11.07 -17.07
C HIS A 121 2.79 12.52 -17.57
N SER A 122 1.60 13.11 -17.55
CA SER A 122 1.42 14.51 -17.95
C SER A 122 2.15 15.46 -17.00
N LEU A 123 2.05 15.22 -15.69
CA LEU A 123 2.72 16.03 -14.68
C LEU A 123 4.24 15.88 -14.72
N ASN A 124 4.73 14.65 -14.92
CA ASN A 124 6.16 14.37 -15.07
C ASN A 124 6.75 15.12 -16.28
N ALA A 125 6.07 15.09 -17.41
CA ALA A 125 6.49 15.83 -18.61
C ALA A 125 6.53 17.34 -18.39
N LEU A 126 5.52 17.90 -17.73
CA LEU A 126 5.46 19.35 -17.41
C LEU A 126 6.51 19.78 -16.38
N MET A 127 6.95 18.85 -15.54
CA MET A 127 7.96 19.10 -14.49
C MET A 127 9.38 18.68 -14.90
N ALA A 128 9.63 18.34 -16.16
CA ALA A 128 10.94 17.85 -16.61
C ALA A 128 12.11 18.77 -16.22
N ASP A 129 11.93 20.09 -16.35
CA ASP A 129 12.94 21.08 -15.96
C ASP A 129 13.12 21.25 -14.44
N TYR A 130 12.24 20.61 -13.63
CA TYR A 130 12.21 20.68 -12.16
C TYR A 130 12.45 19.33 -11.50
N GLY A 131 13.01 18.36 -12.22
CA GLY A 131 13.32 17.02 -11.71
C GLY A 131 12.21 15.99 -11.91
N GLY A 132 11.16 16.33 -12.67
CA GLY A 132 10.07 15.42 -12.98
C GLY A 132 9.07 15.23 -11.82
N PHE A 133 8.20 14.25 -11.97
CA PHE A 133 7.24 13.84 -10.94
C PHE A 133 7.11 12.31 -10.91
N ASN A 134 7.22 11.74 -9.73
CA ASN A 134 6.97 10.33 -9.44
C ASN A 134 6.13 10.23 -8.16
N HIS A 135 5.06 9.45 -8.17
CA HIS A 135 4.13 9.37 -7.03
C HIS A 135 4.74 8.70 -5.80
N ASN A 136 5.67 7.74 -5.94
CA ASN A 136 6.36 7.11 -4.81
C ASN A 136 7.24 8.13 -4.07
N THR A 137 8.05 8.89 -4.82
CA THR A 137 8.85 9.99 -4.28
C THR A 137 7.96 11.05 -3.63
N GLN A 138 6.83 11.38 -4.24
CA GLN A 138 5.87 12.34 -3.67
C GLN A 138 5.17 11.79 -2.42
N SER A 139 4.81 10.49 -2.36
CA SER A 139 4.28 9.84 -1.16
C SER A 139 5.27 9.95 0.00
N TYR A 140 6.54 9.64 -0.27
CA TYR A 140 7.61 9.79 0.71
C TYR A 140 7.76 11.23 1.20
N ARG A 141 7.78 12.21 0.28
CA ARG A 141 7.87 13.63 0.60
C ARG A 141 6.68 14.11 1.45
N ILE A 142 5.48 13.61 1.19
CA ILE A 142 4.30 13.92 2.01
C ILE A 142 4.51 13.50 3.46
N VAL A 143 4.96 12.26 3.70
CA VAL A 143 5.08 11.72 5.05
C VAL A 143 6.32 12.23 5.80
N THR A 144 7.34 12.74 5.09
CA THR A 144 8.57 13.27 5.71
C THR A 144 8.59 14.77 5.86
N GLU A 145 7.93 15.53 4.96
CA GLU A 145 8.10 16.97 4.86
C GLU A 145 6.79 17.77 4.83
N LEU A 146 5.80 17.34 4.01
CA LEU A 146 4.68 18.20 3.62
C LEU A 146 3.51 18.19 4.60
N GLU A 147 3.22 17.06 5.24
CA GLU A 147 2.17 17.03 6.28
C GLU A 147 2.58 17.91 7.48
N ARG A 148 1.65 18.74 7.93
CA ARG A 148 1.84 19.70 9.03
C ARG A 148 0.86 19.41 10.16
N ARG A 149 1.06 18.31 10.85
CA ARG A 149 0.16 17.85 11.91
C ARG A 149 0.75 17.97 13.31
N TYR A 150 2.05 17.95 13.41
CA TYR A 150 2.80 17.98 14.67
C TYR A 150 3.63 19.27 14.74
N PRO A 151 3.67 19.96 15.89
CA PRO A 151 4.41 21.22 16.01
C PRO A 151 5.93 21.02 16.01
N ASP A 152 6.39 19.86 16.50
CA ASP A 152 7.81 19.64 16.80
C ASP A 152 8.63 19.13 15.60
N PHE A 153 7.95 18.65 14.54
CA PHE A 153 8.64 18.13 13.35
C PHE A 153 7.76 18.22 12.09
N PRO A 154 8.39 18.28 10.91
CA PRO A 154 7.69 18.17 9.63
C PRO A 154 7.27 16.72 9.37
N GLY A 155 6.29 16.54 8.50
CA GLY A 155 5.78 15.23 8.11
C GLY A 155 5.04 14.50 9.23
N LEU A 156 5.01 13.18 9.12
CA LEU A 156 4.34 12.28 10.07
C LEU A 156 5.30 11.59 11.04
N ASN A 157 6.61 11.77 10.87
CA ASN A 157 7.66 11.11 11.66
C ASN A 157 7.43 9.59 11.79
N LEU A 158 7.27 8.92 10.65
CA LEU A 158 7.10 7.47 10.60
C LEU A 158 8.40 6.73 10.93
N THR A 159 8.30 5.45 11.29
CA THR A 159 9.47 4.60 11.52
C THR A 159 10.29 4.40 10.26
N TYR A 160 11.54 3.98 10.45
CA TYR A 160 12.44 3.66 9.33
C TYR A 160 11.82 2.60 8.40
N GLU A 161 11.26 1.53 8.98
CA GLU A 161 10.71 0.39 8.26
C GLU A 161 9.50 0.76 7.39
N THR A 162 8.62 1.60 7.90
CA THR A 162 7.48 2.12 7.13
C THR A 162 7.94 2.98 5.96
N ARG A 163 8.91 3.88 6.20
CA ARG A 163 9.47 4.74 5.15
C ARG A 163 10.26 3.97 4.09
N GLU A 164 11.05 2.97 4.52
CA GLU A 164 11.76 2.07 3.62
C GLU A 164 10.78 1.28 2.74
N GLY A 165 9.72 0.72 3.35
CA GLY A 165 8.71 -0.04 2.63
C GLY A 165 7.98 0.79 1.57
N MET A 166 7.69 2.06 1.86
CA MET A 166 7.10 2.98 0.90
C MET A 166 8.01 3.27 -0.29
N LEU A 167 9.31 3.49 -0.05
CA LEU A 167 10.26 3.81 -1.12
C LEU A 167 10.67 2.59 -1.94
N LYS A 168 10.65 1.41 -1.35
CA LYS A 168 10.93 0.13 -2.02
C LYS A 168 9.64 -0.54 -2.55
N HIS A 169 8.55 0.23 -2.63
CA HIS A 169 7.34 -0.21 -3.30
C HIS A 169 7.59 -0.20 -4.81
N GLU A 170 7.61 -1.39 -5.40
CA GLU A 170 7.84 -1.61 -6.82
C GLU A 170 6.75 -2.52 -7.35
N THR A 171 6.13 -2.11 -8.45
CA THR A 171 5.20 -2.93 -9.23
C THR A 171 5.70 -3.01 -10.67
N ASP A 172 5.06 -3.78 -11.53
CA ASP A 172 5.39 -3.85 -12.97
C ASP A 172 5.35 -2.48 -13.66
N TYR A 173 4.68 -1.51 -13.05
CA TYR A 173 4.50 -0.15 -13.59
C TYR A 173 5.38 0.90 -12.91
N ASP A 174 5.95 0.60 -11.74
CA ASP A 174 6.65 1.56 -10.88
C ASP A 174 8.02 1.04 -10.46
N VAL A 175 9.06 1.74 -10.84
CA VAL A 175 10.44 1.46 -10.41
C VAL A 175 10.83 2.47 -9.33
N SER A 176 11.30 1.98 -8.19
CA SER A 176 11.65 2.83 -7.05
C SER A 176 13.06 3.43 -7.17
N GLU A 177 13.21 4.67 -6.72
CA GLU A 177 14.52 5.34 -6.54
C GLU A 177 14.97 5.28 -5.08
N ALA A 178 15.03 4.08 -4.50
CA ALA A 178 15.31 3.86 -3.08
C ALA A 178 16.78 4.05 -2.66
N ALA A 179 17.55 4.91 -3.32
CA ALA A 179 18.97 5.15 -3.04
C ALA A 179 19.26 5.55 -1.57
N ALA A 180 18.28 6.09 -0.85
CA ALA A 180 18.42 6.49 0.55
C ALA A 180 18.30 5.31 1.55
N TYR A 181 17.91 4.11 1.12
CA TYR A 181 17.59 2.97 1.99
C TYR A 181 18.26 1.69 1.52
N GLU A 182 19.56 1.55 1.78
CA GLU A 182 20.35 0.33 1.52
C GLU A 182 19.92 -0.36 0.20
N PRO A 183 20.21 0.23 -0.97
CA PRO A 183 19.69 -0.22 -2.27
C PRO A 183 20.07 -1.66 -2.63
N GLU A 184 21.17 -2.18 -2.08
CA GLU A 184 21.60 -3.57 -2.24
C GLU A 184 20.76 -4.57 -1.43
N LYS A 185 19.98 -4.13 -0.47
CA LYS A 185 19.09 -4.99 0.32
C LYS A 185 17.69 -5.00 -0.25
N ARG A 186 17.14 -6.19 -0.36
CA ARG A 186 15.72 -6.35 -0.71
C ARG A 186 14.84 -5.67 0.34
N ALA A 187 13.65 -5.25 -0.08
CA ALA A 187 12.60 -4.78 0.82
C ALA A 187 12.26 -5.83 1.89
N SER A 188 11.79 -5.40 3.04
CA SER A 188 11.30 -6.30 4.09
C SER A 188 10.17 -7.19 3.56
N LEU A 189 9.87 -8.29 4.28
CA LEU A 189 8.76 -9.17 3.93
C LEU A 189 7.45 -8.36 3.87
N GLU A 190 7.21 -7.50 4.84
CA GLU A 190 6.00 -6.68 4.92
C GLU A 190 5.87 -5.71 3.75
N ALA A 191 6.98 -5.16 3.26
CA ALA A 191 6.98 -4.32 2.06
C ALA A 191 6.72 -5.14 0.78
N GLN A 192 7.31 -6.34 0.67
CA GLN A 192 7.01 -7.26 -0.45
C GLN A 192 5.55 -7.73 -0.43
N ILE A 193 4.97 -7.92 0.75
CA ILE A 193 3.55 -8.22 0.92
C ILE A 193 2.69 -7.04 0.44
N ALA A 194 3.08 -5.80 0.72
CA ALA A 194 2.35 -4.63 0.27
C ALA A 194 2.34 -4.54 -1.27
N ASN A 195 3.47 -4.81 -1.93
CA ASN A 195 3.55 -4.86 -3.40
C ASN A 195 2.59 -5.91 -3.97
N LEU A 196 2.67 -7.14 -3.46
CA LEU A 196 1.81 -8.23 -3.93
C LEU A 196 0.32 -7.96 -3.64
N ALA A 197 -0.01 -7.35 -2.50
CA ALA A 197 -1.38 -6.99 -2.15
C ALA A 197 -1.95 -5.92 -3.09
N ASP A 198 -1.12 -4.97 -3.50
CA ASP A 198 -1.49 -3.94 -4.47
C ASP A 198 -1.77 -4.55 -5.85
N GLU A 199 -0.88 -5.41 -6.36
CA GLU A 199 -1.07 -6.10 -7.63
C GLU A 199 -2.36 -6.93 -7.64
N ILE A 200 -2.61 -7.75 -6.60
CA ILE A 200 -3.84 -8.55 -6.48
C ILE A 200 -5.08 -7.66 -6.45
N ALA A 201 -5.04 -6.57 -5.69
CA ALA A 201 -6.16 -5.64 -5.60
C ALA A 201 -6.41 -4.94 -6.94
N TYR A 202 -5.36 -4.42 -7.56
CA TYR A 202 -5.40 -3.73 -8.84
C TYR A 202 -6.03 -4.61 -9.93
N ASP A 203 -5.54 -5.84 -10.12
CA ASP A 203 -6.08 -6.78 -11.11
C ASP A 203 -7.57 -7.07 -10.89
N ALA A 204 -7.97 -7.31 -9.63
CA ALA A 204 -9.37 -7.59 -9.28
C ALA A 204 -10.27 -6.36 -9.48
N HIS A 205 -9.78 -5.19 -9.12
CA HIS A 205 -10.53 -3.94 -9.18
C HIS A 205 -10.78 -3.46 -10.61
N ASP A 206 -9.74 -3.48 -11.43
CA ASP A 206 -9.83 -3.03 -12.82
C ASP A 206 -10.71 -3.95 -13.64
N LEU A 207 -10.67 -5.24 -13.33
CA LEU A 207 -11.56 -6.21 -13.94
C LEU A 207 -13.03 -5.96 -13.57
N ASP A 208 -13.34 -5.73 -12.28
CA ASP A 208 -14.70 -5.45 -11.80
C ASP A 208 -15.22 -4.11 -12.34
N ASP A 209 -14.45 -3.05 -12.23
CA ASP A 209 -14.83 -1.72 -12.69
C ASP A 209 -14.93 -1.65 -14.23
N GLY A 210 -14.04 -2.32 -14.95
CA GLY A 210 -14.10 -2.42 -16.42
C GLY A 210 -15.31 -3.21 -16.93
N LEU A 211 -15.71 -4.26 -16.20
CA LEU A 211 -16.94 -5.00 -16.49
C LEU A 211 -18.17 -4.09 -16.30
N ARG A 212 -18.22 -3.32 -15.21
CA ARG A 212 -19.30 -2.36 -14.93
C ARG A 212 -19.33 -1.21 -15.94
N ALA A 213 -18.18 -0.77 -16.42
CA ALA A 213 -18.05 0.21 -17.48
C ALA A 213 -18.44 -0.31 -18.87
N GLY A 214 -18.71 -1.62 -19.00
CA GLY A 214 -19.09 -2.23 -20.29
C GLY A 214 -17.94 -2.38 -21.29
N LEU A 215 -16.67 -2.24 -20.84
CA LEU A 215 -15.50 -2.42 -21.70
C LEU A 215 -15.32 -3.87 -22.16
N PHE A 216 -15.80 -4.82 -21.36
CA PHE A 216 -15.83 -6.24 -21.68
C PHE A 216 -17.06 -6.91 -21.04
N THR A 217 -17.39 -8.11 -21.50
CA THR A 217 -18.57 -8.86 -21.05
C THR A 217 -18.16 -10.04 -20.17
N CYS A 218 -19.10 -10.57 -19.38
CA CYS A 218 -18.91 -11.78 -18.57
C CYS A 218 -18.40 -13.00 -19.36
N LEU A 219 -18.56 -13.04 -20.67
CA LEU A 219 -18.00 -14.10 -21.52
C LEU A 219 -16.47 -14.12 -21.54
N LEU A 220 -15.83 -12.96 -21.37
CA LEU A 220 -14.37 -12.88 -21.20
C LEU A 220 -13.95 -13.45 -19.85
N TYR A 221 -14.75 -13.21 -18.82
CA TYR A 221 -14.54 -13.69 -17.45
C TYR A 221 -14.74 -15.21 -17.34
N THR A 222 -15.66 -15.76 -18.14
CA THR A 222 -15.95 -17.19 -18.19
C THR A 222 -15.23 -17.93 -19.31
N SER A 223 -14.25 -17.28 -19.96
CA SER A 223 -13.39 -17.96 -20.92
C SER A 223 -12.72 -19.14 -20.21
N PRO A 224 -12.90 -20.39 -20.72
CA PRO A 224 -12.43 -21.56 -20.00
C PRO A 224 -10.93 -21.46 -19.78
N SER A 225 -10.52 -21.63 -18.51
CA SER A 225 -9.10 -21.71 -18.20
C SER A 225 -8.45 -22.85 -19.00
N PRO A 226 -7.14 -22.88 -19.22
CA PRO A 226 -6.47 -24.01 -19.85
C PRO A 226 -6.81 -25.35 -19.19
N ARG A 227 -7.19 -25.36 -17.91
CA ARG A 227 -7.68 -26.55 -17.18
C ARG A 227 -9.11 -26.95 -17.57
N ASP A 228 -9.96 -26.02 -17.96
CA ASP A 228 -11.34 -26.30 -18.38
C ASP A 228 -11.38 -26.86 -19.80
N ARG A 229 -10.43 -26.48 -20.67
CA ARG A 229 -10.26 -27.06 -22.01
C ARG A 229 -9.95 -28.56 -21.98
N THR A 230 -9.36 -29.07 -20.91
CA THR A 230 -9.09 -30.52 -20.77
C THR A 230 -10.32 -31.30 -20.33
N ARG A 231 -11.29 -30.68 -19.65
CA ARG A 231 -12.56 -31.29 -19.25
C ARG A 231 -13.58 -31.40 -20.38
N SER A 232 -13.58 -30.47 -21.31
CA SER A 232 -14.51 -30.46 -22.45
C SER A 232 -14.17 -31.49 -23.55
N ARG A 233 -13.08 -32.24 -23.43
CA ARG A 233 -12.66 -33.28 -24.36
C ARG A 233 -12.97 -34.68 -23.90
N MET A 234 -13.73 -34.91 -22.83
CA MET A 234 -14.27 -36.24 -22.56
C MET A 234 -15.42 -36.51 -23.53
N PRO A 235 -15.32 -37.55 -24.39
CA PRO A 235 -16.46 -37.96 -25.20
C PRO A 235 -17.57 -38.39 -24.24
N SER A 236 -18.78 -37.88 -24.46
CA SER A 236 -19.98 -38.49 -23.87
C SER A 236 -20.05 -39.92 -24.39
N SER A 237 -19.68 -40.88 -23.57
CA SER A 237 -19.97 -42.28 -23.84
C SER A 237 -21.49 -42.44 -23.90
N ALA A 238 -21.95 -42.87 -25.05
CA ALA A 238 -23.30 -43.31 -25.32
C ALA A 238 -23.73 -44.46 -24.38
#